data_80417c92367515c209d54f2e83e70ff7
#
_entry.id   80417c92367515c209d54f2e83e70ff7
#
_cell.length_a   1.000
_cell.length_b   1.000
_cell.length_c   1.000
_cell.angle_alpha   90.00
_cell.angle_beta   90.00
_cell.angle_gamma   90.00
#
_symmetry.space_group_name_H-M   'P 1'
#
loop_
_entity.id
_entity.type
_entity.pdbx_description
1 polymer ?
#
loop_
_entity_poly.entity_id
_entity_poly.type
_entity_poly.pdbx_seq_one_letter_code
_entity_poly.pdbx_strand_id
1 'polypeptide(L)'
;MKPQNKITMIDKLAFETDHGLGSAARLGMIVLQTDQTIEHEFARLFTAKDIAFYHARIPNAMEVSPDTLGQMKADLPATAKLLPPSFSFDTIGYACTSGATMIGEDTVAGIIQELHPQAKISNPLSACKAGLAALGVRQLALVTPYPPEVTLAMRDNLKKAGFDAIIVASFNQSDDFTVARISQQSVLDAVLKAGNSDLCDG
;
A
#
# COMPACT_ATOMS: atom_id res chain seq x y z
N MET A 1 38.58 -31.31 34.22
CA MET A 1 37.45 -30.41 34.45
C MET A 1 37.78 -29.08 33.78
N LYS A 2 37.00 -28.65 32.81
CA LYS A 2 37.15 -27.30 32.24
C LYS A 2 36.68 -26.29 33.29
N PRO A 3 37.37 -25.16 33.49
CA PRO A 3 36.94 -24.16 34.44
C PRO A 3 35.55 -23.65 34.01
N GLN A 4 34.57 -23.70 34.94
CA GLN A 4 33.31 -23.01 34.74
C GLN A 4 33.61 -21.51 34.66
N ASN A 5 33.39 -20.90 33.48
CA ASN A 5 33.50 -19.47 33.32
C ASN A 5 32.46 -18.79 34.24
N LYS A 6 32.97 -18.15 35.28
CA LYS A 6 32.13 -17.39 36.21
C LYS A 6 31.63 -16.15 35.47
N ILE A 7 30.29 -16.12 35.16
CA ILE A 7 29.67 -14.95 34.56
C ILE A 7 29.50 -13.90 35.65
N THR A 8 30.00 -12.70 35.40
CA THR A 8 29.71 -11.53 36.22
C THR A 8 28.58 -10.74 35.56
N MET A 9 27.45 -10.61 36.22
CA MET A 9 26.31 -9.83 35.77
C MET A 9 26.34 -8.45 36.43
N ILE A 10 26.28 -7.39 35.59
CA ILE A 10 26.10 -6.01 36.06
C ILE A 10 24.69 -5.62 35.63
N ASP A 11 23.79 -5.44 36.58
CA ASP A 11 22.42 -5.04 36.38
C ASP A 11 22.17 -3.57 36.82
N LYS A 12 21.01 -3.03 36.49
CA LYS A 12 20.58 -1.68 36.87
C LYS A 12 21.56 -0.59 36.45
N LEU A 13 22.09 -0.70 35.23
CA LEU A 13 22.89 0.38 34.65
C LEU A 13 22.02 1.63 34.51
N ALA A 14 22.61 2.80 34.78
CA ALA A 14 21.93 4.07 34.54
C ALA A 14 21.69 4.27 33.06
N PHE A 15 20.51 4.77 32.70
CA PHE A 15 20.14 5.09 31.31
C PHE A 15 19.24 6.30 31.28
N GLU A 16 19.22 6.98 30.13
CA GLU A 16 18.26 8.01 29.78
C GLU A 16 17.49 7.55 28.53
N THR A 17 16.25 8.00 28.40
CA THR A 17 15.42 7.75 27.19
C THR A 17 15.37 9.02 26.36
N ASP A 18 15.39 8.86 25.05
CA ASP A 18 15.11 9.93 24.09
C ASP A 18 13.63 9.94 23.64
N HIS A 19 13.29 10.80 22.69
CA HIS A 19 11.94 10.92 22.14
C HIS A 19 11.63 9.86 21.07
N GLY A 20 12.55 8.94 20.77
CA GLY A 20 12.42 7.94 19.73
C GLY A 20 12.53 8.53 18.32
N LEU A 21 12.24 7.67 17.33
CA LEU A 21 12.30 8.05 15.92
C LEU A 21 11.03 8.78 15.47
N GLY A 22 11.13 9.50 14.35
CA GLY A 22 9.98 10.10 13.67
C GLY A 22 9.54 11.40 14.30
N SER A 23 10.47 12.29 14.62
CA SER A 23 10.13 13.63 15.19
C SER A 23 9.35 14.51 14.20
N ALA A 24 9.56 14.34 12.88
CA ALA A 24 8.80 15.06 11.85
C ALA A 24 7.55 14.28 11.40
N ALA A 25 7.64 12.96 11.26
CA ALA A 25 6.50 12.13 10.92
C ALA A 25 6.73 10.65 11.26
N ARG A 26 5.65 9.97 11.65
CA ARG A 26 5.57 8.52 11.82
C ARG A 26 4.58 7.95 10.83
N LEU A 27 5.10 7.18 9.89
CA LEU A 27 4.34 6.59 8.79
C LEU A 27 4.22 5.09 9.00
N GLY A 28 3.02 4.56 8.85
CA GLY A 28 2.76 3.12 8.82
C GLY A 28 2.37 2.67 7.42
N MET A 29 2.66 1.41 7.09
CA MET A 29 2.20 0.79 5.86
C MET A 29 1.83 -0.67 6.07
N ILE A 30 0.64 -1.03 5.60
CA ILE A 30 0.19 -2.41 5.51
C ILE A 30 0.46 -2.88 4.09
N VAL A 31 1.42 -3.80 3.96
CA VAL A 31 1.98 -4.30 2.70
C VAL A 31 1.51 -5.72 2.46
N LEU A 32 1.29 -6.12 1.21
CA LEU A 32 0.99 -7.52 0.90
C LEU A 32 2.14 -8.46 1.30
N GLN A 33 1.81 -9.66 1.79
CA GLN A 33 2.82 -10.68 2.10
C GLN A 33 3.66 -11.02 0.87
N THR A 34 3.06 -10.97 -0.31
CA THR A 34 3.70 -11.28 -1.61
C THR A 34 4.44 -10.09 -2.23
N ASP A 35 4.27 -8.86 -1.73
CA ASP A 35 4.94 -7.68 -2.30
C ASP A 35 6.47 -7.80 -2.21
N GLN A 36 7.14 -7.41 -3.28
CA GLN A 36 8.59 -7.54 -3.45
C GLN A 36 9.31 -6.20 -3.66
N THR A 37 8.59 -5.09 -3.80
CA THR A 37 9.17 -3.84 -4.29
C THR A 37 8.89 -2.63 -3.42
N ILE A 38 7.70 -2.52 -2.83
CA ILE A 38 7.23 -1.26 -2.22
C ILE A 38 8.09 -0.78 -1.07
N GLU A 39 8.57 -1.68 -0.21
CA GLU A 39 9.43 -1.31 0.92
C GLU A 39 10.76 -0.70 0.42
N HIS A 40 11.34 -1.28 -0.63
CA HIS A 40 12.55 -0.76 -1.25
C HIS A 40 12.32 0.58 -1.94
N GLU A 41 11.20 0.74 -2.64
CA GLU A 41 10.82 1.97 -3.33
C GLU A 41 10.60 3.11 -2.33
N PHE A 42 9.83 2.86 -1.27
CA PHE A 42 9.56 3.87 -0.23
C PHE A 42 10.81 4.24 0.58
N ALA A 43 11.72 3.29 0.85
CA ALA A 43 13.00 3.60 1.49
C ALA A 43 13.86 4.59 0.69
N ARG A 44 13.69 4.64 -0.63
CA ARG A 44 14.36 5.62 -1.50
C ARG A 44 13.67 6.98 -1.54
N LEU A 45 12.36 7.03 -1.28
CA LEU A 45 11.57 8.26 -1.27
C LEU A 45 11.67 8.97 0.08
N PHE A 46 11.63 8.23 1.19
CA PHE A 46 11.68 8.78 2.54
C PHE A 46 13.09 8.66 3.12
N THR A 47 13.98 9.55 2.68
CA THR A 47 15.39 9.57 3.10
C THR A 47 15.67 10.51 4.27
N ALA A 48 14.70 11.32 4.70
CA ALA A 48 14.85 12.24 5.82
C ALA A 48 14.98 11.47 7.14
N LYS A 49 16.00 11.81 7.95
CA LYS A 49 16.35 11.08 9.18
C LYS A 49 15.31 11.21 10.30
N ASP A 50 14.45 12.21 10.21
CA ASP A 50 13.40 12.54 11.17
C ASP A 50 12.03 11.94 10.80
N ILE A 51 11.95 11.18 9.72
CA ILE A 51 10.77 10.38 9.35
C ILE A 51 11.00 8.93 9.72
N ALA A 52 10.10 8.36 10.53
CA ALA A 52 10.10 6.94 10.84
C ALA A 52 9.02 6.23 10.01
N PHE A 53 9.41 5.10 9.41
CA PHE A 53 8.55 4.31 8.54
C PHE A 53 8.46 2.87 9.03
N TYR A 54 7.24 2.39 9.28
CA TYR A 54 6.94 1.09 9.88
C TYR A 54 6.07 0.27 8.94
N HIS A 55 6.34 -1.04 8.85
CA HIS A 55 5.62 -1.94 7.97
C HIS A 55 4.98 -3.09 8.76
N ALA A 56 3.80 -3.51 8.32
CA ALA A 56 3.18 -4.76 8.70
C ALA A 56 2.73 -5.49 7.43
N ARG A 57 2.90 -6.82 7.35
CA ARG A 57 2.52 -7.59 6.16
C ARG A 57 1.20 -8.29 6.39
N ILE A 58 0.23 -8.05 5.49
CA ILE A 58 -1.07 -8.71 5.46
C ILE A 58 -1.00 -10.00 4.63
N PRO A 59 -1.48 -11.13 5.15
CA PRO A 59 -1.63 -12.34 4.35
C PRO A 59 -2.48 -12.08 3.11
N ASN A 60 -2.08 -12.63 1.98
CA ASN A 60 -2.85 -12.58 0.74
C ASN A 60 -2.62 -13.85 -0.08
N ALA A 61 -3.61 -14.22 -0.89
CA ALA A 61 -3.48 -15.32 -1.83
C ALA A 61 -2.60 -14.91 -3.03
N MET A 62 -1.99 -15.90 -3.66
CA MET A 62 -1.24 -15.70 -4.91
C MET A 62 -2.18 -15.38 -6.09
N GLU A 63 -3.41 -15.85 -6.04
CA GLU A 63 -4.42 -15.58 -7.04
C GLU A 63 -5.13 -14.25 -6.76
N VAL A 64 -5.19 -13.40 -7.76
CA VAL A 64 -5.89 -12.11 -7.73
C VAL A 64 -7.30 -12.31 -8.29
N SER A 65 -8.28 -12.43 -7.40
CA SER A 65 -9.70 -12.55 -7.71
C SER A 65 -10.55 -11.75 -6.72
N PRO A 66 -11.84 -11.46 -7.03
CA PRO A 66 -12.72 -10.78 -6.07
C PRO A 66 -12.80 -11.48 -4.72
N ASP A 67 -12.86 -12.81 -4.71
CA ASP A 67 -12.99 -13.60 -3.50
C ASP A 67 -11.73 -13.54 -2.63
N THR A 68 -10.54 -13.73 -3.23
CA THR A 68 -9.27 -13.70 -2.50
C THR A 68 -8.96 -12.30 -1.97
N LEU A 69 -9.31 -11.26 -2.71
CA LEU A 69 -9.17 -9.88 -2.26
C LEU A 69 -10.15 -9.55 -1.12
N GLY A 70 -11.38 -10.10 -1.17
CA GLY A 70 -12.37 -9.96 -0.11
C GLY A 70 -11.92 -10.61 1.21
N GLN A 71 -11.20 -11.72 1.16
CA GLN A 71 -10.65 -12.42 2.35
C GLN A 71 -9.71 -11.51 3.16
N MET A 72 -8.95 -10.65 2.51
CA MET A 72 -8.01 -9.74 3.19
C MET A 72 -8.71 -8.78 4.17
N LYS A 73 -10.01 -8.53 3.99
CA LYS A 73 -10.80 -7.74 4.95
C LYS A 73 -10.80 -8.35 6.35
N ALA A 74 -10.85 -9.69 6.45
CA ALA A 74 -10.85 -10.38 7.73
C ALA A 74 -9.48 -10.33 8.42
N ASP A 75 -8.39 -10.30 7.65
CA ASP A 75 -7.02 -10.29 8.17
C ASP A 75 -6.54 -8.87 8.53
N LEU A 76 -7.20 -7.85 8.01
CA LEU A 76 -6.78 -6.45 8.16
C LEU A 76 -6.70 -5.97 9.63
N PRO A 77 -7.68 -6.29 10.54
CA PRO A 77 -7.59 -5.89 11.93
C PRO A 77 -6.39 -6.49 12.65
N ALA A 78 -6.10 -7.77 12.41
CA ALA A 78 -4.96 -8.47 13.00
C ALA A 78 -3.63 -7.88 12.52
N THR A 79 -3.56 -7.55 11.23
CA THR A 79 -2.37 -6.95 10.62
C THR A 79 -2.14 -5.53 11.13
N ALA A 80 -3.17 -4.70 11.22
CA ALA A 80 -3.05 -3.34 11.72
C ALA A 80 -2.53 -3.29 13.17
N LYS A 81 -2.85 -4.30 13.99
CA LYS A 81 -2.32 -4.44 15.37
C LYS A 81 -0.82 -4.70 15.44
N LEU A 82 -0.18 -5.13 14.35
CA LEU A 82 1.26 -5.37 14.30
C LEU A 82 2.07 -4.07 14.18
N LEU A 83 1.43 -2.98 13.80
CA LEU A 83 2.06 -1.66 13.85
C LEU A 83 2.24 -1.24 15.32
N PRO A 84 3.38 -0.61 15.69
CA PRO A 84 3.67 -0.24 17.07
C PRO A 84 2.56 0.56 17.73
N PRO A 85 1.97 0.11 18.88
CA PRO A 85 0.90 0.83 19.56
C PRO A 85 1.40 1.94 20.51
N SER A 86 2.73 2.06 20.65
CA SER A 86 3.34 2.95 21.65
C SER A 86 3.27 4.43 21.30
N PHE A 87 2.86 4.78 20.09
CA PHE A 87 2.75 6.14 19.58
C PHE A 87 1.69 6.23 18.49
N SER A 88 1.26 7.46 18.19
CA SER A 88 0.33 7.71 17.09
C SER A 88 1.08 7.80 15.75
N PHE A 89 0.44 7.30 14.69
CA PHE A 89 0.87 7.50 13.32
C PHE A 89 0.22 8.76 12.74
N ASP A 90 0.97 9.51 11.94
CA ASP A 90 0.42 10.62 11.16
C ASP A 90 -0.38 10.08 9.97
N THR A 91 0.14 9.04 9.32
CA THR A 91 -0.52 8.39 8.19
C THR A 91 -0.23 6.89 8.19
N ILE A 92 -1.25 6.09 7.84
CA ILE A 92 -1.09 4.66 7.54
C ILE A 92 -1.58 4.41 6.13
N GLY A 93 -0.71 3.84 5.29
CA GLY A 93 -1.01 3.39 3.95
C GLY A 93 -1.47 1.93 3.93
N TYR A 94 -2.51 1.61 3.17
CA TYR A 94 -2.87 0.25 2.79
C TYR A 94 -2.42 0.01 1.36
N ALA A 95 -1.33 -0.73 1.19
CA ALA A 95 -0.58 -0.82 -0.07
C ALA A 95 -1.12 -1.90 -1.02
N CYS A 96 -2.44 -1.92 -1.23
CA CYS A 96 -3.08 -2.83 -2.18
C CYS A 96 -4.17 -2.13 -2.96
N THR A 97 -3.94 -1.87 -4.24
CA THR A 97 -4.90 -1.18 -5.11
C THR A 97 -6.14 -2.03 -5.37
N SER A 98 -5.95 -3.28 -5.76
CA SER A 98 -7.04 -4.23 -6.03
C SER A 98 -7.83 -4.55 -4.76
N GLY A 99 -7.15 -4.76 -3.63
CA GLY A 99 -7.80 -4.96 -2.33
C GLY A 99 -8.63 -3.76 -1.89
N ALA A 100 -8.11 -2.53 -2.01
CA ALA A 100 -8.86 -1.31 -1.71
C ALA A 100 -10.08 -1.15 -2.63
N THR A 101 -9.99 -1.57 -3.89
CA THR A 101 -11.11 -1.55 -4.84
C THR A 101 -12.22 -2.51 -4.43
N MET A 102 -11.88 -3.74 -4.07
CA MET A 102 -12.84 -4.81 -3.80
C MET A 102 -13.43 -4.74 -2.38
N ILE A 103 -12.63 -4.40 -1.37
CA ILE A 103 -13.08 -4.24 0.02
C ILE A 103 -13.85 -2.92 0.19
N GLY A 104 -13.44 -1.90 -0.54
CA GLY A 104 -13.90 -0.52 -0.43
C GLY A 104 -12.99 0.33 0.46
N GLU A 105 -12.61 1.50 -0.05
CA GLU A 105 -11.64 2.42 0.58
C GLU A 105 -12.09 2.85 1.99
N ASP A 106 -13.37 3.20 2.17
CA ASP A 106 -13.92 3.60 3.47
C ASP A 106 -13.93 2.45 4.48
N THR A 107 -14.19 1.22 4.01
CA THR A 107 -14.13 0.02 4.85
C THR A 107 -12.70 -0.23 5.35
N VAL A 108 -11.72 -0.15 4.44
CA VAL A 108 -10.30 -0.29 4.80
C VAL A 108 -9.90 0.80 5.80
N ALA A 109 -10.25 2.04 5.53
CA ALA A 109 -9.95 3.16 6.40
C ALA A 109 -10.58 2.98 7.80
N GLY A 110 -11.86 2.63 7.87
CA GLY A 110 -12.57 2.40 9.13
C GLY A 110 -11.93 1.33 10.00
N ILE A 111 -11.58 0.17 9.40
CA ILE A 111 -10.92 -0.93 10.12
C ILE A 111 -9.57 -0.50 10.72
N ILE A 112 -8.76 0.23 9.96
CA ILE A 112 -7.45 0.69 10.45
C ILE A 112 -7.63 1.77 11.52
N GLN A 113 -8.58 2.69 11.36
CA GLN A 113 -8.84 3.78 12.31
C GLN A 113 -9.44 3.30 13.63
N GLU A 114 -10.10 2.15 13.68
CA GLU A 114 -10.51 1.55 14.96
C GLU A 114 -9.32 1.28 15.89
N LEU A 115 -8.16 0.99 15.32
CA LEU A 115 -6.93 0.69 16.06
C LEU A 115 -5.97 1.88 16.15
N HIS A 116 -6.01 2.75 15.14
CA HIS A 116 -5.16 3.93 14.99
C HIS A 116 -6.01 5.19 14.72
N PRO A 117 -6.81 5.65 15.69
CA PRO A 117 -7.86 6.66 15.44
C PRO A 117 -7.35 8.04 15.02
N GLN A 118 -6.08 8.34 15.26
CA GLN A 118 -5.48 9.62 14.88
C GLN A 118 -4.82 9.58 13.49
N ALA A 119 -4.60 8.39 12.94
CA ALA A 119 -3.93 8.24 11.66
C ALA A 119 -4.84 8.66 10.49
N LYS A 120 -4.26 9.41 9.55
CA LYS A 120 -4.86 9.55 8.21
C LYS A 120 -4.64 8.27 7.45
N ILE A 121 -5.68 7.77 6.76
CA ILE A 121 -5.55 6.54 5.99
C ILE A 121 -5.47 6.89 4.51
N SER A 122 -4.54 6.24 3.83
CA SER A 122 -4.36 6.34 2.39
C SER A 122 -4.24 4.96 1.76
N ASN A 123 -4.57 4.87 0.48
CA ASN A 123 -4.33 3.70 -0.37
C ASN A 123 -4.03 4.17 -1.80
N PRO A 124 -3.50 3.31 -2.69
CA PRO A 124 -3.12 3.73 -4.03
C PRO A 124 -4.30 4.32 -4.84
N LEU A 125 -5.52 3.83 -4.62
CA LEU A 125 -6.70 4.31 -5.35
C LEU A 125 -7.13 5.71 -4.88
N SER A 126 -7.16 5.96 -3.56
CA SER A 126 -7.46 7.28 -3.01
C SER A 126 -6.38 8.31 -3.39
N ALA A 127 -5.12 7.91 -3.37
CA ALA A 127 -4.00 8.75 -3.79
C ALA A 127 -4.07 9.08 -5.30
N CYS A 128 -4.41 8.09 -6.14
CA CYS A 128 -4.65 8.28 -7.58
C CYS A 128 -5.74 9.32 -7.82
N LYS A 129 -6.90 9.17 -7.18
CA LYS A 129 -8.02 10.13 -7.29
C LYS A 129 -7.61 11.55 -6.89
N ALA A 130 -6.87 11.68 -5.80
CA ALA A 130 -6.36 12.98 -5.35
C ALA A 130 -5.39 13.59 -6.37
N GLY A 131 -4.48 12.79 -6.94
CA GLY A 131 -3.56 13.21 -7.99
C GLY A 131 -4.27 13.66 -9.26
N LEU A 132 -5.23 12.87 -9.75
CA LEU A 132 -6.05 13.20 -10.93
C LEU A 132 -6.84 14.50 -10.74
N ALA A 133 -7.41 14.69 -9.54
CA ALA A 133 -8.12 15.92 -9.20
C ALA A 133 -7.21 17.14 -9.22
N ALA A 134 -5.99 17.00 -8.65
CA ALA A 134 -4.99 18.07 -8.62
C ALA A 134 -4.49 18.47 -10.01
N LEU A 135 -4.41 17.50 -10.94
CA LEU A 135 -4.01 17.70 -12.33
C LEU A 135 -5.17 18.19 -13.21
N GLY A 136 -6.42 18.15 -12.73
CA GLY A 136 -7.61 18.52 -13.50
C GLY A 136 -8.04 17.50 -14.54
N VAL A 137 -7.46 16.29 -14.50
CA VAL A 137 -7.74 15.18 -15.43
C VAL A 137 -9.13 14.62 -15.18
N ARG A 138 -9.86 14.26 -16.26
CA ARG A 138 -11.22 13.71 -16.19
C ARG A 138 -11.42 12.47 -17.05
N GLN A 139 -10.77 12.39 -18.18
CA GLN A 139 -10.87 11.28 -19.13
C GLN A 139 -9.54 10.52 -19.15
N LEU A 140 -9.57 9.26 -18.76
CA LEU A 140 -8.36 8.48 -18.47
C LEU A 140 -8.10 7.41 -19.53
N ALA A 141 -6.82 7.09 -19.72
CA ALA A 141 -6.35 5.79 -20.17
C ALA A 141 -5.91 4.96 -18.94
N LEU A 142 -6.73 4.00 -18.54
CA LEU A 142 -6.44 3.11 -17.40
C LEU A 142 -5.66 1.88 -17.86
N VAL A 143 -4.47 1.69 -17.31
CA VAL A 143 -3.67 0.48 -17.50
C VAL A 143 -3.56 -0.27 -16.18
N THR A 144 -3.89 -1.56 -16.18
CA THR A 144 -3.81 -2.43 -15.00
C THR A 144 -3.10 -3.73 -15.31
N PRO A 145 -2.56 -4.44 -14.31
CA PRO A 145 -2.07 -5.80 -14.50
C PRO A 145 -3.18 -6.85 -14.41
N TYR A 146 -4.32 -6.55 -13.83
CA TYR A 146 -5.32 -7.47 -13.30
C TYR A 146 -6.25 -8.08 -14.35
N PRO A 147 -6.95 -9.20 -14.01
CA PRO A 147 -8.04 -9.75 -14.81
C PRO A 147 -9.16 -8.72 -15.04
N PRO A 148 -10.01 -8.94 -16.08
CA PRO A 148 -11.06 -8.00 -16.46
C PRO A 148 -12.02 -7.61 -15.32
N GLU A 149 -12.39 -8.55 -14.47
CA GLU A 149 -13.33 -8.32 -13.35
C GLU A 149 -12.78 -7.26 -12.37
N VAL A 150 -11.52 -7.41 -11.96
CA VAL A 150 -10.86 -6.47 -11.04
C VAL A 150 -10.60 -5.13 -11.74
N THR A 151 -10.19 -5.16 -13.00
CA THR A 151 -9.94 -3.97 -13.82
C THR A 151 -11.21 -3.14 -13.99
N LEU A 152 -12.36 -3.76 -14.30
CA LEU A 152 -13.62 -3.08 -14.47
C LEU A 152 -14.18 -2.55 -13.15
N ALA A 153 -14.01 -3.28 -12.04
CA ALA A 153 -14.37 -2.78 -10.71
C ALA A 153 -13.59 -1.50 -10.35
N MET A 154 -12.29 -1.46 -10.69
CA MET A 154 -11.45 -0.29 -10.50
C MET A 154 -11.90 0.88 -11.37
N ARG A 155 -12.18 0.63 -12.66
CA ARG A 155 -12.75 1.61 -13.57
C ARG A 155 -14.05 2.21 -13.03
N ASP A 156 -14.96 1.37 -12.56
CA ASP A 156 -16.26 1.82 -12.03
C ASP A 156 -16.09 2.64 -10.74
N ASN A 157 -15.11 2.30 -9.91
CA ASN A 157 -14.76 3.07 -8.72
C ASN A 157 -14.25 4.48 -9.10
N LEU A 158 -13.34 4.58 -10.07
CA LEU A 158 -12.85 5.86 -10.59
C LEU A 158 -13.99 6.69 -11.21
N LYS A 159 -14.88 6.06 -11.97
CA LYS A 159 -16.04 6.72 -12.59
C LYS A 159 -16.98 7.31 -11.56
N LYS A 160 -17.27 6.60 -10.47
CA LYS A 160 -18.08 7.12 -9.35
C LYS A 160 -17.46 8.36 -8.70
N ALA A 161 -16.13 8.47 -8.74
CA ALA A 161 -15.39 9.63 -8.25
C ALA A 161 -15.26 10.77 -9.28
N GLY A 162 -15.83 10.62 -10.48
CA GLY A 162 -15.83 11.64 -11.53
C GLY A 162 -14.66 11.54 -12.52
N PHE A 163 -13.96 10.40 -12.55
CA PHE A 163 -12.88 10.11 -13.48
C PHE A 163 -13.32 8.98 -14.42
N ASP A 164 -13.56 9.28 -15.70
CA ASP A 164 -14.04 8.28 -16.67
C ASP A 164 -12.87 7.66 -17.44
N ALA A 165 -12.57 6.40 -17.15
CA ALA A 165 -11.58 5.65 -17.92
C ALA A 165 -12.21 5.16 -19.22
N ILE A 166 -12.02 5.93 -20.27
CA ILE A 166 -12.57 5.69 -21.62
C ILE A 166 -11.70 4.75 -22.44
N ILE A 167 -10.41 4.62 -22.09
CA ILE A 167 -9.50 3.63 -22.61
C ILE A 167 -9.11 2.73 -21.44
N VAL A 168 -9.29 1.42 -21.59
CA VAL A 168 -8.92 0.43 -20.58
C VAL A 168 -8.03 -0.62 -21.21
N ALA A 169 -6.84 -0.79 -20.67
CA ALA A 169 -5.89 -1.80 -21.06
C ALA A 169 -5.46 -2.63 -19.85
N SER A 170 -5.18 -3.91 -20.06
CA SER A 170 -4.74 -4.80 -18.99
C SER A 170 -3.72 -5.81 -19.48
N PHE A 171 -2.77 -6.17 -18.62
CA PHE A 171 -1.89 -7.32 -18.83
C PHE A 171 -2.61 -8.65 -18.56
N ASN A 172 -3.81 -8.61 -17.97
CA ASN A 172 -4.67 -9.76 -17.68
C ASN A 172 -3.96 -10.89 -16.94
N GLN A 173 -3.29 -10.56 -15.84
CA GLN A 173 -2.58 -11.50 -14.99
C GLN A 173 -3.35 -11.72 -13.67
N SER A 174 -3.57 -12.99 -13.32
CA SER A 174 -4.18 -13.39 -12.05
C SER A 174 -3.16 -13.87 -11.01
N ASP A 175 -1.92 -14.15 -11.42
CA ASP A 175 -0.84 -14.56 -10.54
C ASP A 175 -0.08 -13.36 -10.00
N ASP A 176 -0.17 -13.13 -8.70
CA ASP A 176 0.40 -11.96 -8.02
C ASP A 176 1.94 -11.91 -8.14
N PHE A 177 2.59 -13.08 -8.18
CA PHE A 177 4.02 -13.17 -8.40
C PHE A 177 4.43 -12.66 -9.80
N THR A 178 3.63 -12.98 -10.82
CA THR A 178 3.81 -12.47 -12.18
C THR A 178 3.55 -10.98 -12.24
N VAL A 179 2.47 -10.50 -11.59
CA VAL A 179 2.12 -9.07 -11.50
C VAL A 179 3.29 -8.26 -10.94
N ALA A 180 3.87 -8.71 -9.81
CA ALA A 180 4.99 -8.02 -9.16
C ALA A 180 6.27 -7.94 -10.02
N ARG A 181 6.35 -8.70 -11.11
CA ARG A 181 7.53 -8.82 -11.99
C ARG A 181 7.31 -8.29 -13.40
N ILE A 182 6.18 -7.68 -13.69
CA ILE A 182 5.99 -6.93 -14.93
C ILE A 182 7.05 -5.82 -14.97
N SER A 183 7.87 -5.83 -16.00
CA SER A 183 9.00 -4.92 -16.09
C SER A 183 8.54 -3.46 -16.23
N GLN A 184 9.35 -2.53 -15.71
CA GLN A 184 9.11 -1.09 -15.89
C GLN A 184 8.97 -0.70 -17.36
N GLN A 185 9.75 -1.32 -18.25
CA GLN A 185 9.66 -1.07 -19.69
C GLN A 185 8.30 -1.52 -20.24
N SER A 186 7.82 -2.72 -19.85
CA SER A 186 6.49 -3.19 -20.27
C SER A 186 5.36 -2.26 -19.78
N VAL A 187 5.47 -1.75 -18.56
CA VAL A 187 4.51 -0.77 -18.03
C VAL A 187 4.57 0.53 -18.83
N LEU A 188 5.76 1.05 -19.10
CA LEU A 188 5.95 2.28 -19.89
C LEU A 188 5.35 2.13 -21.29
N ASP A 189 5.66 1.03 -21.99
CA ASP A 189 5.15 0.77 -23.34
C ASP A 189 3.62 0.67 -23.36
N ALA A 190 3.02 0.02 -22.33
CA ALA A 190 1.58 -0.11 -22.21
C ALA A 190 0.90 1.26 -21.95
N VAL A 191 1.49 2.08 -21.07
CA VAL A 191 0.97 3.42 -20.77
C VAL A 191 1.06 4.33 -21.99
N LEU A 192 2.20 4.34 -22.68
CA LEU A 192 2.37 5.13 -23.91
C LEU A 192 1.38 4.66 -25.00
N LYS A 193 1.19 3.34 -25.15
CA LYS A 193 0.24 2.80 -26.12
C LYS A 193 -1.21 3.17 -25.81
N ALA A 194 -1.61 3.09 -24.55
CA ALA A 194 -2.97 3.41 -24.13
C ALA A 194 -3.24 4.92 -24.12
N GLY A 195 -2.28 5.72 -23.66
CA GLY A 195 -2.41 7.17 -23.54
C GLY A 195 -2.17 7.96 -24.83
N ASN A 196 -1.64 7.33 -25.90
CA ASN A 196 -1.47 7.99 -27.20
C ASN A 196 -2.82 8.09 -27.96
N SER A 197 -3.74 8.86 -27.39
CA SER A 197 -5.09 9.02 -27.90
C SER A 197 -5.62 10.41 -27.57
N ASP A 198 -6.24 11.08 -28.53
CA ASP A 198 -6.93 12.37 -28.33
C ASP A 198 -8.22 12.24 -27.50
N LEU A 199 -8.59 11.03 -27.08
CA LEU A 199 -9.79 10.76 -26.30
C LEU A 199 -9.57 10.94 -24.80
N CYS A 200 -8.34 10.87 -24.30
CA CYS A 200 -8.02 11.00 -22.88
C CYS A 200 -7.14 12.22 -22.62
N ASP A 201 -7.23 12.77 -21.41
CA ASP A 201 -6.45 13.90 -20.89
C ASP A 201 -5.50 13.47 -19.77
N GLY A 202 -5.46 12.16 -19.49
CA GLY A 202 -4.59 11.55 -18.51
C GLY A 202 -4.51 10.03 -18.56
#